data_b3053d4fdebd252e6e956258f935913c
#
_entry.id   b3053d4fdebd252e6e956258f935913c
#
_cell.length_a   1.000
_cell.length_b   1.000
_cell.length_c   1.000
_cell.angle_alpha   90.00
_cell.angle_beta   90.00
_cell.angle_gamma   90.00
#
_symmetry.space_group_name_H-M   'P 1'
#
loop_
_entity.id
_entity.type
_entity.pdbx_description
1 polymer ?
#
loop_
_entity_poly.entity_id
_entity_poly.type
_entity_poly.pdbx_seq_one_letter_code
_entity_poly.pdbx_strand_id
1 'polypeptide(L)'
;MKLKTTIAACATLLIATGALAQVPAGYPADYQKIIDGAKKEKKLVVYGATDSKATQPLVKDFSALYPGISVEYNDMNSTEVYNRFISEVAAGGTTADAVWSSAMDLQMRLASEGYALKYKSVESAKLPAWSIWEDQAYGTTFEPAAIVYNKRLLDPKEVPQTHADFVKLIQQPKFKDKVTTYDIEKSGVGFMLMAQDARVNPKFTDLLGAFGAAKVRVQSSTGTMMERISSGENLIGYNVVGSYALVRAKTDPSIGVVMPKDYTLVLSRVLFINKGAKNPNAAKLWLDYMLSHRAQNIIANESKLFAIREDVTGEATSAELIKQVGKDNVKPVPVHPSLMEYLAPAKRMAFLKQWKETAGKK
;
A
#
# COMPACT_ATOMS: atom_id res chain seq x y z
N MET A 1 56.07 34.63 -52.16
CA MET A 1 56.05 34.13 -50.73
C MET A 1 54.65 33.64 -50.43
N LYS A 2 54.44 32.30 -50.41
CA LYS A 2 53.13 31.71 -50.17
C LYS A 2 53.14 31.13 -48.73
N LEU A 3 52.28 31.73 -47.88
CA LEU A 3 52.10 31.32 -46.48
C LEU A 3 51.18 30.09 -46.46
N LYS A 4 51.67 28.95 -45.95
CA LYS A 4 50.84 27.78 -45.74
C LYS A 4 50.33 27.80 -44.32
N THR A 5 48.99 27.97 -44.16
CA THR A 5 48.31 27.91 -42.90
C THR A 5 47.95 26.43 -42.61
N THR A 6 48.57 25.84 -41.62
CA THR A 6 48.25 24.46 -41.13
C THR A 6 47.13 24.57 -40.10
N ILE A 7 45.94 24.04 -40.42
CA ILE A 7 44.82 23.94 -39.49
C ILE A 7 45.01 22.60 -38.70
N ALA A 8 45.30 22.69 -37.42
CA ALA A 8 45.31 21.56 -36.52
C ALA A 8 43.86 21.27 -36.03
N ALA A 9 43.27 20.19 -36.49
CA ALA A 9 41.97 19.73 -36.01
C ALA A 9 42.16 19.01 -34.66
N CYS A 10 41.78 19.66 -33.55
CA CYS A 10 41.60 19.02 -32.25
C CYS A 10 40.30 18.19 -32.26
N ALA A 11 40.45 16.88 -32.41
CA ALA A 11 39.36 15.93 -32.20
C ALA A 11 39.14 15.77 -30.67
N THR A 12 38.13 16.44 -30.13
CA THR A 12 37.68 16.25 -28.76
C THR A 12 36.92 14.93 -28.70
N LEU A 13 37.57 13.88 -28.17
CA LEU A 13 36.91 12.63 -27.81
C LEU A 13 35.94 12.93 -26.65
N LEU A 14 34.64 13.04 -26.94
CA LEU A 14 33.59 12.94 -25.91
C LEU A 14 33.56 11.48 -25.42
N ILE A 15 34.27 11.19 -24.34
CA ILE A 15 34.07 9.97 -23.59
C ILE A 15 32.68 10.11 -22.93
N ALA A 16 31.68 9.46 -23.53
CA ALA A 16 30.41 9.23 -22.88
C ALA A 16 30.67 8.35 -21.65
N THR A 17 30.93 8.97 -20.51
CA THR A 17 30.92 8.30 -19.22
C THR A 17 29.47 7.85 -19.01
N GLY A 18 29.15 6.61 -19.39
CA GLY A 18 27.91 5.98 -18.99
C GLY A 18 27.77 6.16 -17.47
N ALA A 19 26.68 6.78 -17.02
CA ALA A 19 26.38 6.99 -15.62
C ALA A 19 26.35 5.60 -14.95
N LEU A 20 27.49 5.19 -14.37
CA LEU A 20 27.53 4.00 -13.55
C LEU A 20 26.65 4.28 -12.34
N ALA A 21 25.64 3.44 -12.10
CA ALA A 21 24.88 3.50 -10.86
C ALA A 21 25.88 3.42 -9.71
N GLN A 22 25.98 4.52 -8.97
CA GLN A 22 26.87 4.66 -7.82
C GLN A 22 26.17 4.19 -6.56
N VAL A 23 26.94 3.71 -5.59
CA VAL A 23 26.44 3.43 -4.25
C VAL A 23 25.83 4.71 -3.69
N PRO A 24 24.56 4.70 -3.22
CA PRO A 24 23.97 5.89 -2.61
C PRO A 24 24.79 6.40 -1.42
N ALA A 25 24.82 7.72 -1.23
CA ALA A 25 25.57 8.31 -0.12
C ALA A 25 25.09 7.75 1.21
N GLY A 26 26.03 7.36 2.07
CA GLY A 26 25.76 6.77 3.39
C GLY A 26 25.54 5.25 3.38
N TYR A 27 25.53 4.60 2.24
CA TYR A 27 25.47 3.15 2.17
C TYR A 27 26.85 2.52 2.33
N PRO A 28 26.94 1.26 2.83
CA PRO A 28 28.22 0.56 2.96
C PRO A 28 28.93 0.39 1.60
N ALA A 29 30.26 0.44 1.58
CA ALA A 29 31.03 0.32 0.33
C ALA A 29 30.79 -1.01 -0.41
N ASP A 30 30.52 -2.09 0.31
CA ASP A 30 30.22 -3.41 -0.26
C ASP A 30 28.82 -3.51 -0.88
N TYR A 31 27.97 -2.48 -0.71
CA TYR A 31 26.68 -2.38 -1.39
C TYR A 31 26.79 -2.40 -2.92
N GLN A 32 27.97 -2.03 -3.44
CA GLN A 32 28.27 -2.14 -4.86
C GLN A 32 28.08 -3.57 -5.38
N LYS A 33 28.31 -4.60 -4.56
CA LYS A 33 28.08 -6.02 -4.93
C LYS A 33 26.60 -6.29 -5.26
N ILE A 34 25.67 -5.66 -4.53
CA ILE A 34 24.22 -5.77 -4.80
C ILE A 34 23.90 -5.10 -6.14
N ILE A 35 24.41 -3.90 -6.37
CA ILE A 35 24.22 -3.17 -7.63
C ILE A 35 24.76 -3.98 -8.82
N ASP A 36 25.97 -4.50 -8.71
CA ASP A 36 26.60 -5.28 -9.78
C ASP A 36 25.88 -6.62 -10.02
N GLY A 37 25.40 -7.27 -8.95
CA GLY A 37 24.56 -8.45 -9.01
C GLY A 37 23.24 -8.17 -9.74
N ALA A 38 22.53 -7.11 -9.37
CA ALA A 38 21.28 -6.70 -9.99
C ALA A 38 21.45 -6.33 -11.49
N LYS A 39 22.56 -5.67 -11.85
CA LYS A 39 22.89 -5.41 -13.27
C LYS A 39 23.11 -6.69 -14.08
N LYS A 40 23.66 -7.74 -13.47
CA LYS A 40 23.81 -9.05 -14.13
C LYS A 40 22.48 -9.77 -14.29
N GLU A 41 21.58 -9.62 -13.31
CA GLU A 41 20.20 -10.16 -13.31
C GLU A 41 19.32 -9.47 -14.36
N LYS A 42 19.52 -8.17 -14.62
CA LYS A 42 18.85 -7.36 -15.66
C LYS A 42 17.35 -7.23 -15.53
N LYS A 43 16.71 -7.87 -14.57
CA LYS A 43 15.26 -7.93 -14.42
C LYS A 43 14.86 -7.92 -12.94
N LEU A 44 13.71 -7.32 -12.68
CA LEU A 44 12.99 -7.41 -11.41
C LEU A 44 11.51 -7.68 -11.71
N VAL A 45 10.93 -8.70 -11.10
CA VAL A 45 9.50 -9.01 -11.18
C VAL A 45 8.85 -8.69 -9.84
N VAL A 46 7.88 -7.78 -9.85
CA VAL A 46 7.14 -7.37 -8.66
C VAL A 46 5.66 -7.71 -8.81
N TYR A 47 5.11 -8.45 -7.86
CA TYR A 47 3.66 -8.58 -7.70
C TYR A 47 3.16 -7.54 -6.70
N GLY A 48 2.22 -6.70 -7.13
CA GLY A 48 1.76 -5.58 -6.33
C GLY A 48 0.25 -5.40 -6.30
N ALA A 49 -0.24 -4.94 -5.15
CA ALA A 49 -1.63 -4.53 -4.96
C ALA A 49 -1.77 -2.99 -4.93
N THR A 50 -0.88 -2.29 -5.61
CA THR A 50 -0.89 -0.84 -5.78
C THR A 50 -1.14 -0.54 -7.25
N ASP A 51 -2.12 0.32 -7.52
CA ASP A 51 -2.47 0.69 -8.89
C ASP A 51 -1.23 1.16 -9.67
N SER A 52 -1.10 0.72 -10.90
CA SER A 52 0.03 1.06 -11.79
C SER A 52 0.27 2.56 -11.88
N LYS A 53 -0.80 3.38 -11.87
CA LYS A 53 -0.68 4.84 -11.87
C LYS A 53 0.08 5.39 -10.66
N ALA A 54 -0.13 4.82 -9.48
CA ALA A 54 0.56 5.23 -8.26
C ALA A 54 1.99 4.66 -8.18
N THR A 55 2.25 3.52 -8.83
CA THR A 55 3.55 2.86 -8.84
C THR A 55 4.50 3.42 -9.91
N GLN A 56 3.95 3.94 -11.01
CA GLN A 56 4.73 4.40 -12.16
C GLN A 56 5.84 5.40 -11.81
N PRO A 57 5.65 6.42 -10.96
CA PRO A 57 6.74 7.33 -10.57
C PRO A 57 7.91 6.60 -9.93
N LEU A 58 7.64 5.62 -9.08
CA LEU A 58 8.66 4.80 -8.40
C LEU A 58 9.44 3.92 -9.39
N VAL A 59 8.72 3.23 -10.28
CA VAL A 59 9.35 2.40 -11.32
C VAL A 59 10.22 3.23 -12.25
N LYS A 60 9.72 4.39 -12.67
CA LYS A 60 10.47 5.32 -13.54
C LYS A 60 11.75 5.81 -12.87
N ASP A 61 11.68 6.22 -11.61
CA ASP A 61 12.83 6.74 -10.87
C ASP A 61 13.84 5.63 -10.58
N PHE A 62 13.40 4.44 -10.16
CA PHE A 62 14.26 3.28 -9.98
C PHE A 62 15.01 2.91 -11.27
N SER A 63 14.32 2.86 -12.40
CA SER A 63 14.92 2.54 -13.70
C SER A 63 15.93 3.60 -14.16
N ALA A 64 15.71 4.86 -13.79
CA ALA A 64 16.65 5.95 -14.06
C ALA A 64 17.91 5.85 -13.18
N LEU A 65 17.77 5.43 -11.92
CA LEU A 65 18.90 5.20 -11.00
C LEU A 65 19.74 3.97 -11.38
N TYR A 66 19.08 2.92 -11.87
CA TYR A 66 19.68 1.64 -12.15
C TYR A 66 19.43 1.22 -13.61
N PRO A 67 20.02 1.92 -14.58
CA PRO A 67 19.85 1.61 -15.99
C PRO A 67 20.33 0.19 -16.29
N GLY A 68 19.58 -0.52 -17.12
CA GLY A 68 19.83 -1.92 -17.47
C GLY A 68 19.11 -2.94 -16.60
N ILE A 69 18.33 -2.51 -15.58
CA ILE A 69 17.43 -3.37 -14.82
C ILE A 69 15.99 -3.04 -15.24
N SER A 70 15.34 -3.96 -15.95
CA SER A 70 13.94 -3.83 -16.31
C SER A 70 13.03 -4.21 -15.15
N VAL A 71 12.02 -3.39 -14.84
CA VAL A 71 11.03 -3.68 -13.81
C VAL A 71 9.73 -4.15 -14.47
N GLU A 72 9.35 -5.39 -14.20
CA GLU A 72 8.04 -5.94 -14.54
C GLU A 72 7.14 -5.84 -13.31
N TYR A 73 6.26 -4.85 -13.30
CA TYR A 73 5.28 -4.66 -12.24
C TYR A 73 3.94 -5.26 -12.66
N ASN A 74 3.42 -6.20 -11.90
CA ASN A 74 2.15 -6.86 -12.11
C ASN A 74 1.13 -6.32 -11.11
N ASP A 75 0.22 -5.46 -11.60
CA ASP A 75 -0.87 -4.88 -10.83
C ASP A 75 -2.03 -5.87 -10.69
N MET A 76 -2.37 -6.21 -9.46
CA MET A 76 -3.40 -7.18 -9.12
C MET A 76 -4.12 -6.76 -7.84
N ASN A 77 -5.33 -7.26 -7.58
CA ASN A 77 -5.90 -7.07 -6.26
C ASN A 77 -5.14 -7.88 -5.19
N SER A 78 -5.29 -7.49 -3.92
CA SER A 78 -4.50 -8.06 -2.82
C SER A 78 -4.70 -9.58 -2.61
N THR A 79 -5.87 -10.10 -2.93
CA THR A 79 -6.15 -11.56 -2.89
C THR A 79 -5.50 -12.29 -4.05
N GLU A 80 -5.53 -11.68 -5.24
CA GLU A 80 -4.89 -12.24 -6.45
C GLU A 80 -3.38 -12.32 -6.29
N VAL A 81 -2.74 -11.28 -5.72
CA VAL A 81 -1.30 -11.31 -5.40
C VAL A 81 -0.95 -12.55 -4.58
N TYR A 82 -1.70 -12.80 -3.50
CA TYR A 82 -1.48 -13.96 -2.64
C TYR A 82 -1.70 -15.27 -3.38
N ASN A 83 -2.84 -15.42 -4.04
CA ASN A 83 -3.24 -16.66 -4.70
C ASN A 83 -2.28 -17.02 -5.84
N ARG A 84 -1.89 -16.03 -6.66
CA ARG A 84 -0.95 -16.23 -7.75
C ARG A 84 0.40 -16.68 -7.24
N PHE A 85 0.94 -15.98 -6.22
CA PHE A 85 2.22 -16.32 -5.62
C PHE A 85 2.24 -17.77 -5.12
N ILE A 86 1.25 -18.16 -4.30
CA ILE A 86 1.16 -19.52 -3.74
C ILE A 86 0.97 -20.58 -4.82
N SER A 87 0.14 -20.32 -5.82
CA SER A 87 -0.13 -21.28 -6.91
C SER A 87 1.12 -21.53 -7.74
N GLU A 88 1.90 -20.50 -8.07
CA GLU A 88 3.14 -20.61 -8.84
C GLU A 88 4.23 -21.33 -8.05
N VAL A 89 4.36 -21.04 -6.74
CA VAL A 89 5.30 -21.74 -5.86
C VAL A 89 4.91 -23.22 -5.72
N ALA A 90 3.65 -23.53 -5.51
CA ALA A 90 3.15 -24.90 -5.39
C ALA A 90 3.38 -25.72 -6.67
N ALA A 91 3.31 -25.07 -7.83
CA ALA A 91 3.61 -25.68 -9.12
C ALA A 91 5.12 -25.86 -9.40
N GLY A 92 6.00 -25.46 -8.48
CA GLY A 92 7.45 -25.43 -8.69
C GLY A 92 7.91 -24.43 -9.77
N GLY A 93 7.03 -23.48 -10.12
CA GLY A 93 7.25 -22.48 -11.14
C GLY A 93 8.07 -21.28 -10.66
N THR A 94 8.30 -20.36 -11.59
CA THR A 94 8.86 -19.05 -11.29
C THR A 94 7.74 -18.12 -10.85
N THR A 95 7.97 -17.41 -9.77
CA THR A 95 7.07 -16.36 -9.29
C THR A 95 7.82 -15.02 -9.13
N ALA A 96 7.20 -14.01 -8.53
CA ALA A 96 7.80 -12.70 -8.33
C ALA A 96 9.09 -12.75 -7.50
N ASP A 97 10.01 -11.81 -7.77
CA ASP A 97 11.20 -11.56 -6.95
C ASP A 97 10.86 -10.79 -5.66
N ALA A 98 9.89 -9.90 -5.76
CA ALA A 98 9.37 -9.12 -4.63
C ALA A 98 7.84 -9.08 -4.64
N VAL A 99 7.22 -9.05 -3.46
CA VAL A 99 5.76 -9.01 -3.30
C VAL A 99 5.38 -7.82 -2.42
N TRP A 100 4.51 -6.94 -2.93
CA TRP A 100 4.13 -5.68 -2.31
C TRP A 100 2.60 -5.53 -2.23
N SER A 101 2.03 -5.69 -1.03
CA SER A 101 0.58 -5.75 -0.89
C SER A 101 0.05 -5.03 0.36
N SER A 102 -1.16 -4.50 0.25
CA SER A 102 -1.92 -3.89 1.34
C SER A 102 -2.66 -4.90 2.23
N ALA A 103 -2.79 -6.17 1.82
CA ALA A 103 -3.28 -7.23 2.69
C ALA A 103 -2.15 -7.70 3.61
N MET A 104 -1.91 -6.92 4.68
CA MET A 104 -0.79 -7.11 5.60
C MET A 104 -0.80 -8.49 6.26
N ASP A 105 -1.97 -9.03 6.57
CA ASP A 105 -2.16 -10.35 7.16
C ASP A 105 -1.71 -11.48 6.21
N LEU A 106 -2.07 -11.39 4.93
CA LEU A 106 -1.64 -12.35 3.92
C LEU A 106 -0.13 -12.25 3.66
N GLN A 107 0.44 -11.04 3.65
CA GLN A 107 1.88 -10.83 3.54
C GLN A 107 2.62 -11.44 4.74
N MET A 108 2.11 -11.21 5.96
CA MET A 108 2.67 -11.82 7.17
C MET A 108 2.57 -13.34 7.15
N ARG A 109 1.49 -13.88 6.60
CA ARG A 109 1.34 -15.31 6.42
C ARG A 109 2.42 -15.87 5.51
N LEU A 110 2.63 -15.26 4.33
CA LEU A 110 3.69 -15.68 3.41
C LEU A 110 5.08 -15.59 4.07
N ALA A 111 5.36 -14.49 4.75
CA ALA A 111 6.65 -14.31 5.43
C ALA A 111 6.85 -15.36 6.55
N SER A 112 5.83 -15.61 7.38
CA SER A 112 5.89 -16.58 8.49
C SER A 112 5.95 -18.03 8.01
N GLU A 113 5.41 -18.36 6.85
CA GLU A 113 5.51 -19.67 6.21
C GLU A 113 6.87 -19.88 5.50
N GLY A 114 7.80 -18.92 5.60
CA GLY A 114 9.19 -19.04 5.15
C GLY A 114 9.41 -18.66 3.68
N TYR A 115 8.47 -17.98 3.05
CA TYR A 115 8.64 -17.49 1.67
C TYR A 115 9.44 -16.19 1.58
N ALA A 116 9.59 -15.44 2.68
CA ALA A 116 10.38 -14.22 2.70
C ALA A 116 11.86 -14.48 2.93
N LEU A 117 12.71 -13.84 2.13
CA LEU A 117 14.15 -13.81 2.34
C LEU A 117 14.50 -12.90 3.52
N LYS A 118 15.27 -13.40 4.47
CA LYS A 118 15.81 -12.54 5.53
C LYS A 118 16.91 -11.64 4.95
N TYR A 119 16.64 -10.34 4.92
CA TYR A 119 17.57 -9.33 4.42
C TYR A 119 17.38 -8.03 5.21
N LYS A 120 18.39 -7.67 5.99
CA LYS A 120 18.37 -6.41 6.74
C LYS A 120 18.64 -5.25 5.78
N SER A 121 17.60 -4.46 5.49
CA SER A 121 17.73 -3.25 4.69
C SER A 121 18.68 -2.24 5.36
N VAL A 122 19.48 -1.58 4.56
CA VAL A 122 20.35 -0.47 5.01
C VAL A 122 19.53 0.72 5.53
N GLU A 123 18.25 0.80 5.17
CA GLU A 123 17.31 1.84 5.59
C GLU A 123 16.54 1.49 6.88
N SER A 124 16.67 0.26 7.41
CA SER A 124 15.87 -0.25 8.54
C SER A 124 15.87 0.70 9.76
N ALA A 125 17.01 1.31 10.07
CA ALA A 125 17.14 2.21 11.23
C ALA A 125 16.35 3.53 11.10
N LYS A 126 15.80 3.82 9.91
CA LYS A 126 15.03 5.02 9.61
C LYS A 126 13.52 4.78 9.60
N LEU A 127 13.11 3.56 9.87
CA LEU A 127 11.71 3.15 9.87
C LEU A 127 11.18 2.98 11.29
N PRO A 128 9.87 3.19 11.53
CA PRO A 128 9.28 2.90 12.81
C PRO A 128 9.31 1.39 13.09
N ALA A 129 9.62 1.01 14.33
CA ALA A 129 9.83 -0.39 14.73
C ALA A 129 8.61 -1.31 14.41
N TRP A 130 7.39 -0.78 14.48
CA TRP A 130 6.17 -1.54 14.17
C TRP A 130 6.05 -1.97 12.70
N SER A 131 6.83 -1.37 11.81
CA SER A 131 6.78 -1.61 10.37
C SER A 131 7.76 -2.68 9.88
N ILE A 132 8.55 -3.27 10.75
CA ILE A 132 9.56 -4.27 10.38
C ILE A 132 9.32 -5.55 11.18
N TRP A 133 9.34 -6.68 10.49
CA TRP A 133 9.32 -7.99 11.11
C TRP A 133 10.53 -8.83 10.71
N GLU A 134 11.43 -9.11 11.66
CA GLU A 134 12.59 -10.03 11.58
C GLU A 134 13.51 -9.84 10.35
N ASP A 135 13.63 -8.63 9.82
CA ASP A 135 14.33 -8.35 8.56
C ASP A 135 13.79 -9.16 7.36
N GLN A 136 12.53 -9.57 7.41
CA GLN A 136 11.86 -10.38 6.37
C GLN A 136 10.69 -9.65 5.71
N ALA A 137 9.97 -8.80 6.45
CA ALA A 137 8.82 -8.05 5.96
C ALA A 137 8.90 -6.59 6.39
N TYR A 138 8.61 -5.68 5.47
CA TYR A 138 8.79 -4.24 5.66
C TYR A 138 7.53 -3.50 5.22
N GLY A 139 6.92 -2.74 6.14
CA GLY A 139 5.92 -1.74 5.79
C GLY A 139 6.58 -0.58 5.05
N THR A 140 5.94 -0.13 3.99
CA THR A 140 6.49 0.92 3.10
C THR A 140 5.63 2.18 3.05
N THR A 141 4.41 2.13 3.57
CA THR A 141 3.45 3.25 3.56
C THR A 141 2.76 3.41 4.91
N PHE A 142 2.08 4.55 5.10
CA PHE A 142 1.36 4.90 6.33
C PHE A 142 -0.07 5.38 5.98
N GLU A 143 -0.88 4.49 5.39
CA GLU A 143 -2.14 4.86 4.74
C GLU A 143 -3.35 4.76 5.69
N PRO A 144 -4.11 5.84 5.91
CA PRO A 144 -5.29 5.79 6.76
C PRO A 144 -6.45 5.03 6.09
N ALA A 145 -7.24 4.33 6.88
CA ALA A 145 -8.58 3.90 6.50
C ALA A 145 -9.56 5.06 6.73
N ALA A 146 -10.35 5.37 5.72
CA ALA A 146 -11.22 6.55 5.71
C ALA A 146 -12.69 6.20 5.55
N ILE A 147 -13.55 7.10 6.01
CA ILE A 147 -14.95 7.20 5.61
C ILE A 147 -15.01 8.16 4.42
N VAL A 148 -15.66 7.75 3.33
CA VAL A 148 -15.80 8.56 2.12
C VAL A 148 -17.27 8.77 1.83
N TYR A 149 -17.65 9.97 1.44
CA TYR A 149 -19.06 10.30 1.21
C TYR A 149 -19.26 11.19 -0.01
N ASN A 150 -20.48 11.20 -0.53
CA ASN A 150 -20.86 12.10 -1.62
C ASN A 150 -21.31 13.46 -1.05
N LYS A 151 -20.50 14.50 -1.29
CA LYS A 151 -20.75 15.88 -0.81
C LYS A 151 -22.00 16.54 -1.38
N ARG A 152 -22.49 16.06 -2.53
CA ARG A 152 -23.69 16.63 -3.17
C ARG A 152 -24.97 16.07 -2.56
N LEU A 153 -24.89 14.87 -1.93
CA LEU A 153 -26.04 14.10 -1.48
C LEU A 153 -26.13 13.97 0.05
N LEU A 154 -25.05 14.27 0.76
CA LEU A 154 -25.00 14.25 2.22
C LEU A 154 -24.84 15.66 2.75
N ASP A 155 -25.77 16.07 3.66
CA ASP A 155 -25.68 17.37 4.34
C ASP A 155 -24.35 17.44 5.12
N PRO A 156 -23.58 18.53 5.03
CA PRO A 156 -22.37 18.73 5.82
C PRO A 156 -22.55 18.52 7.32
N LYS A 157 -23.73 18.78 7.87
CA LYS A 157 -24.05 18.57 9.30
C LYS A 157 -24.21 17.11 9.68
N GLU A 158 -24.43 16.23 8.71
CA GLU A 158 -24.60 14.79 8.91
C GLU A 158 -23.29 14.01 8.70
N VAL A 159 -22.22 14.67 8.26
CA VAL A 159 -20.94 14.02 8.00
C VAL A 159 -20.37 13.43 9.28
N PRO A 160 -20.25 12.09 9.39
CA PRO A 160 -19.79 11.43 10.61
C PRO A 160 -18.33 11.76 10.89
N GLN A 161 -18.00 12.07 12.14
CA GLN A 161 -16.64 12.37 12.57
C GLN A 161 -15.99 11.20 13.33
N THR A 162 -16.82 10.25 13.78
CA THR A 162 -16.42 9.08 14.57
C THR A 162 -17.10 7.82 14.03
N HIS A 163 -16.63 6.63 14.46
CA HIS A 163 -17.32 5.37 14.14
C HIS A 163 -18.74 5.33 14.76
N ALA A 164 -18.91 5.89 15.95
CA ALA A 164 -20.22 5.97 16.58
C ALA A 164 -21.20 6.85 15.77
N ASP A 165 -20.75 8.00 15.25
CA ASP A 165 -21.54 8.84 14.36
C ASP A 165 -21.90 8.08 13.07
N PHE A 166 -20.93 7.37 12.48
CA PHE A 166 -21.16 6.59 11.29
C PHE A 166 -22.22 5.51 11.51
N VAL A 167 -22.13 4.73 12.59
CA VAL A 167 -23.10 3.70 12.96
C VAL A 167 -24.50 4.29 13.11
N LYS A 168 -24.63 5.41 13.84
CA LYS A 168 -25.91 6.11 14.03
C LYS A 168 -26.48 6.63 12.71
N LEU A 169 -25.62 7.16 11.85
CA LEU A 169 -26.00 7.73 10.56
C LEU A 169 -26.58 6.67 9.62
N ILE A 170 -25.88 5.57 9.42
CA ILE A 170 -26.23 4.58 8.41
C ILE A 170 -27.46 3.72 8.77
N GLN A 171 -27.92 3.78 10.03
CA GLN A 171 -29.18 3.16 10.47
C GLN A 171 -30.43 3.92 10.00
N GLN A 172 -30.29 5.15 9.52
CA GLN A 172 -31.41 5.93 9.03
C GLN A 172 -31.96 5.36 7.70
N PRO A 173 -33.27 5.40 7.45
CA PRO A 173 -33.91 4.79 6.28
C PRO A 173 -33.31 5.21 4.93
N LYS A 174 -32.84 6.46 4.81
CA LYS A 174 -32.24 7.00 3.57
C LYS A 174 -30.92 6.33 3.18
N PHE A 175 -30.26 5.63 4.12
CA PHE A 175 -29.01 4.91 3.85
C PHE A 175 -29.20 3.46 3.43
N LYS A 176 -30.45 2.97 3.42
CA LYS A 176 -30.73 1.61 2.95
C LYS A 176 -30.25 1.45 1.49
N ASP A 177 -29.44 0.43 1.24
CA ASP A 177 -28.79 0.15 -0.04
C ASP A 177 -27.83 1.27 -0.54
N LYS A 178 -27.45 2.24 0.32
CA LYS A 178 -26.64 3.42 -0.01
C LYS A 178 -25.27 3.45 0.68
N VAL A 179 -24.95 2.46 1.47
CA VAL A 179 -23.66 2.31 2.15
C VAL A 179 -22.81 1.30 1.42
N THR A 180 -21.51 1.55 1.29
CA THR A 180 -20.58 0.59 0.68
C THR A 180 -19.36 0.31 1.56
N THR A 181 -18.81 -0.90 1.46
CA THR A 181 -17.53 -1.30 2.04
C THR A 181 -16.93 -2.43 1.22
N TYR A 182 -15.80 -2.98 1.66
CA TYR A 182 -15.20 -4.13 0.98
C TYR A 182 -16.00 -5.42 1.14
N ASP A 183 -16.00 -6.24 0.09
CA ASP A 183 -16.33 -7.65 0.19
C ASP A 183 -15.18 -8.38 0.88
N ILE A 184 -15.34 -8.68 2.17
CA ILE A 184 -14.28 -9.31 2.98
C ILE A 184 -13.97 -10.76 2.58
N GLU A 185 -14.78 -11.37 1.73
CA GLU A 185 -14.49 -12.69 1.18
C GLU A 185 -13.57 -12.61 -0.05
N LYS A 186 -13.63 -11.49 -0.81
CA LYS A 186 -12.91 -11.30 -2.07
C LYS A 186 -11.74 -10.34 -1.98
N SER A 187 -11.76 -9.42 -1.00
CA SER A 187 -10.73 -8.40 -0.81
C SER A 187 -9.88 -8.71 0.42
N GLY A 188 -8.60 -9.04 0.22
CA GLY A 188 -7.67 -9.28 1.32
C GLY A 188 -7.48 -8.06 2.21
N VAL A 189 -7.31 -6.86 1.63
CA VAL A 189 -7.22 -5.63 2.42
C VAL A 189 -8.53 -5.33 3.16
N GLY A 190 -9.67 -5.61 2.56
CA GLY A 190 -10.96 -5.44 3.20
C GLY A 190 -11.16 -6.38 4.38
N PHE A 191 -10.77 -7.65 4.23
CA PHE A 191 -10.77 -8.62 5.33
C PHE A 191 -9.87 -8.15 6.47
N MET A 192 -8.64 -7.76 6.17
CA MET A 192 -7.66 -7.30 7.16
C MET A 192 -8.18 -6.08 7.93
N LEU A 193 -8.68 -5.05 7.24
CA LEU A 193 -9.21 -3.85 7.89
C LEU A 193 -10.40 -4.16 8.79
N MET A 194 -11.34 -4.99 8.35
CA MET A 194 -12.50 -5.39 9.16
C MET A 194 -12.09 -6.23 10.37
N ALA A 195 -11.07 -7.08 10.23
CA ALA A 195 -10.50 -7.83 11.34
C ALA A 195 -9.78 -6.93 12.36
N GLN A 196 -9.14 -5.84 11.90
CA GLN A 196 -8.55 -4.85 12.79
C GLN A 196 -9.61 -4.03 13.52
N ASP A 197 -10.72 -3.65 12.87
CA ASP A 197 -11.86 -3.03 13.54
C ASP A 197 -12.39 -3.93 14.65
N ALA A 198 -12.53 -5.23 14.41
CA ALA A 198 -12.97 -6.19 15.44
C ALA A 198 -12.02 -6.26 16.66
N ARG A 199 -10.74 -5.90 16.48
CA ARG A 199 -9.74 -5.87 17.57
C ARG A 199 -9.77 -4.58 18.38
N VAL A 200 -9.99 -3.44 17.72
CA VAL A 200 -9.82 -2.12 18.34
C VAL A 200 -11.13 -1.45 18.70
N ASN A 201 -12.24 -1.82 18.05
CA ASN A 201 -13.56 -1.24 18.29
C ASN A 201 -14.37 -2.10 19.28
N PRO A 202 -14.56 -1.65 20.52
CA PRO A 202 -15.35 -2.41 21.50
C PRO A 202 -16.85 -2.53 21.12
N LYS A 203 -17.31 -1.72 20.16
CA LYS A 203 -18.67 -1.73 19.61
C LYS A 203 -18.73 -2.29 18.19
N PHE A 204 -17.83 -3.21 17.87
CA PHE A 204 -17.77 -3.79 16.53
C PHE A 204 -19.08 -4.50 16.11
N THR A 205 -19.78 -5.13 17.06
CA THR A 205 -21.09 -5.74 16.78
C THR A 205 -22.15 -4.73 16.38
N ASP A 206 -22.12 -3.52 16.93
CA ASP A 206 -23.04 -2.44 16.56
C ASP A 206 -22.77 -1.99 15.12
N LEU A 207 -21.49 -1.91 14.73
CA LEU A 207 -21.07 -1.61 13.35
C LEU A 207 -21.62 -2.67 12.38
N LEU A 208 -21.45 -3.96 12.69
CA LEU A 208 -21.99 -5.03 11.86
C LEU A 208 -23.53 -4.98 11.76
N GLY A 209 -24.21 -4.74 12.88
CA GLY A 209 -25.66 -4.57 12.91
C GLY A 209 -26.14 -3.40 12.06
N ALA A 210 -25.42 -2.28 12.10
CA ALA A 210 -25.71 -1.10 11.27
C ALA A 210 -25.50 -1.38 9.78
N PHE A 211 -24.47 -2.13 9.39
CA PHE A 211 -24.31 -2.59 8.01
C PHE A 211 -25.47 -3.47 7.54
N GLY A 212 -25.94 -4.38 8.40
CA GLY A 212 -27.10 -5.21 8.10
C GLY A 212 -28.38 -4.37 7.91
N ALA A 213 -28.65 -3.41 8.81
CA ALA A 213 -29.80 -2.51 8.72
C ALA A 213 -29.75 -1.66 7.42
N ALA A 214 -28.57 -1.15 7.07
CA ALA A 214 -28.33 -0.39 5.86
C ALA A 214 -28.32 -1.24 4.59
N LYS A 215 -28.34 -2.59 4.67
CA LYS A 215 -28.12 -3.49 3.54
C LYS A 215 -26.87 -3.11 2.75
N VAL A 216 -25.75 -3.08 3.45
CA VAL A 216 -24.47 -2.62 2.89
C VAL A 216 -24.15 -3.28 1.54
N ARG A 217 -23.66 -2.49 0.59
CA ARG A 217 -23.20 -2.95 -0.73
C ARG A 217 -21.70 -3.20 -0.69
N VAL A 218 -21.28 -4.42 -0.98
CA VAL A 218 -19.86 -4.79 -0.89
C VAL A 218 -19.16 -4.74 -2.25
N GLN A 219 -17.89 -4.32 -2.25
CA GLN A 219 -17.07 -4.14 -3.43
C GLN A 219 -15.70 -4.81 -3.27
N SER A 220 -15.08 -5.22 -4.37
CA SER A 220 -13.77 -5.87 -4.34
C SER A 220 -12.60 -4.89 -4.24
N SER A 221 -12.79 -3.61 -4.58
CA SER A 221 -11.72 -2.60 -4.63
C SER A 221 -12.14 -1.23 -4.14
N THR A 222 -11.14 -0.43 -3.70
CA THR A 222 -11.29 1.01 -3.42
C THR A 222 -11.83 1.76 -4.62
N GLY A 223 -11.32 1.49 -5.82
CA GLY A 223 -11.73 2.16 -7.05
C GLY A 223 -13.24 2.04 -7.28
N THR A 224 -13.78 0.83 -7.21
CA THR A 224 -15.22 0.59 -7.39
C THR A 224 -16.07 1.27 -6.31
N MET A 225 -15.62 1.27 -5.04
CA MET A 225 -16.32 2.02 -3.98
C MET A 225 -16.36 3.52 -4.31
N MET A 226 -15.24 4.09 -4.73
CA MET A 226 -15.13 5.51 -5.08
C MET A 226 -16.02 5.89 -6.26
N GLU A 227 -16.07 5.06 -7.30
CA GLU A 227 -16.94 5.27 -8.48
C GLU A 227 -18.42 5.31 -8.08
N ARG A 228 -18.86 4.36 -7.25
CA ARG A 228 -20.25 4.31 -6.78
C ARG A 228 -20.62 5.46 -5.86
N ILE A 229 -19.67 5.97 -5.07
CA ILE A 229 -19.90 7.16 -4.24
C ILE A 229 -19.91 8.40 -5.13
N SER A 230 -19.01 8.54 -6.08
CA SER A 230 -18.94 9.64 -7.03
C SER A 230 -20.23 9.78 -7.86
N SER A 231 -20.75 8.67 -8.37
CA SER A 231 -21.99 8.62 -9.15
C SER A 231 -23.26 8.87 -8.31
N GLY A 232 -23.17 8.78 -6.97
CA GLY A 232 -24.34 8.85 -6.06
C GLY A 232 -25.12 7.54 -5.94
N GLU A 233 -24.64 6.45 -6.52
CA GLU A 233 -25.21 5.12 -6.30
C GLU A 233 -25.11 4.75 -4.81
N ASN A 234 -23.95 5.04 -4.19
CA ASN A 234 -23.77 4.99 -2.75
C ASN A 234 -23.57 6.42 -2.18
N LEU A 235 -24.10 6.68 -1.00
CA LEU A 235 -23.95 7.95 -0.30
C LEU A 235 -22.64 8.00 0.49
N ILE A 236 -22.22 6.85 1.04
CA ILE A 236 -21.12 6.78 1.99
C ILE A 236 -20.42 5.41 1.90
N GLY A 237 -19.11 5.40 2.07
CA GLY A 237 -18.27 4.22 2.12
C GLY A 237 -17.43 4.15 3.39
N TYR A 238 -17.15 2.94 3.83
CA TYR A 238 -16.42 2.64 5.05
C TYR A 238 -15.14 1.84 4.75
N ASN A 239 -14.07 2.09 5.50
CA ASN A 239 -12.75 1.46 5.34
C ASN A 239 -12.13 1.65 3.95
N VAL A 240 -12.45 2.75 3.29
CA VAL A 240 -11.83 3.12 2.01
C VAL A 240 -10.36 3.47 2.26
N VAL A 241 -9.43 2.99 1.44
CA VAL A 241 -8.01 3.39 1.54
C VAL A 241 -7.89 4.88 1.27
N GLY A 242 -7.52 5.64 2.33
CA GLY A 242 -7.62 7.10 2.35
C GLY A 242 -6.70 7.80 1.38
N SER A 243 -5.53 7.24 1.06
CA SER A 243 -4.61 7.77 0.06
C SER A 243 -5.31 7.92 -1.31
N TYR A 244 -5.99 6.89 -1.78
CA TYR A 244 -6.76 6.93 -3.02
C TYR A 244 -7.95 7.89 -2.93
N ALA A 245 -8.64 7.90 -1.78
CA ALA A 245 -9.77 8.79 -1.56
C ALA A 245 -9.36 10.27 -1.64
N LEU A 246 -8.25 10.65 -1.03
CA LEU A 246 -7.72 12.02 -1.06
C LEU A 246 -7.28 12.43 -2.46
N VAL A 247 -6.64 11.52 -3.22
CA VAL A 247 -6.30 11.79 -4.62
C VAL A 247 -7.55 12.04 -5.45
N ARG A 248 -8.58 11.20 -5.30
CA ARG A 248 -9.85 11.35 -6.02
C ARG A 248 -10.55 12.66 -5.65
N ALA A 249 -10.58 13.02 -4.37
CA ALA A 249 -11.21 14.25 -3.90
C ALA A 249 -10.61 15.54 -4.50
N LYS A 250 -9.36 15.51 -4.96
CA LYS A 250 -8.73 16.66 -5.67
C LYS A 250 -9.28 16.87 -7.07
N THR A 251 -9.74 15.81 -7.73
CA THR A 251 -10.23 15.85 -9.12
C THR A 251 -11.73 15.69 -9.24
N ASP A 252 -12.39 15.24 -8.17
CA ASP A 252 -13.82 15.00 -8.11
C ASP A 252 -14.45 15.75 -6.91
N PRO A 253 -15.10 16.89 -7.15
CA PRO A 253 -15.67 17.72 -6.08
C PRO A 253 -16.85 17.06 -5.35
N SER A 254 -17.39 15.95 -5.88
CA SER A 254 -18.45 15.20 -5.19
C SER A 254 -17.91 14.36 -4.02
N ILE A 255 -16.61 14.10 -3.96
CA ILE A 255 -16.00 13.24 -2.95
C ILE A 255 -15.61 14.02 -1.70
N GLY A 256 -16.12 13.59 -0.55
CA GLY A 256 -15.66 13.99 0.77
C GLY A 256 -14.95 12.85 1.48
N VAL A 257 -13.93 13.18 2.26
CA VAL A 257 -13.10 12.21 2.98
C VAL A 257 -13.02 12.60 4.44
N VAL A 258 -13.27 11.66 5.33
CA VAL A 258 -13.15 11.81 6.79
C VAL A 258 -12.21 10.73 7.32
N MET A 259 -11.22 11.15 8.08
CA MET A 259 -10.46 10.27 8.97
C MET A 259 -11.15 10.26 10.33
N PRO A 260 -11.69 9.12 10.81
CA PRO A 260 -12.43 9.07 12.07
C PRO A 260 -11.58 9.52 13.26
N LYS A 261 -12.15 10.40 14.13
CA LYS A 261 -11.41 11.03 15.23
C LYS A 261 -11.34 10.19 16.50
N ASP A 262 -12.18 9.19 16.64
CA ASP A 262 -12.13 8.23 17.76
C ASP A 262 -10.99 7.22 17.60
N TYR A 263 -10.78 6.71 16.39
CA TYR A 263 -9.57 6.04 15.94
C TYR A 263 -9.51 6.03 14.42
N THR A 264 -8.30 6.10 13.86
CA THR A 264 -8.05 5.89 12.43
C THR A 264 -7.07 4.74 12.29
N LEU A 265 -7.52 3.62 11.73
CA LEU A 265 -6.61 2.54 11.36
C LEU A 265 -5.64 3.03 10.30
N VAL A 266 -4.37 2.69 10.44
CA VAL A 266 -3.35 2.98 9.45
C VAL A 266 -2.74 1.67 8.98
N LEU A 267 -3.00 1.33 7.74
CA LEU A 267 -2.40 0.19 7.08
C LEU A 267 -1.05 0.57 6.45
N SER A 268 -0.21 -0.42 6.25
CA SER A 268 1.00 -0.29 5.46
C SER A 268 0.98 -1.29 4.30
N ARG A 269 1.55 -0.91 3.15
CA ARG A 269 1.83 -1.89 2.11
C ARG A 269 3.10 -2.63 2.49
N VAL A 270 2.95 -3.89 2.80
CA VAL A 270 4.08 -4.73 3.21
C VAL A 270 4.80 -5.25 1.98
N LEU A 271 6.11 -5.04 1.95
CA LEU A 271 7.03 -5.54 0.93
C LEU A 271 7.93 -6.62 1.53
N PHE A 272 8.08 -7.73 0.85
CA PHE A 272 9.10 -8.72 1.14
C PHE A 272 9.81 -9.21 -0.14
N ILE A 273 11.04 -9.67 0.01
CA ILE A 273 11.80 -10.33 -1.05
C ILE A 273 11.45 -11.81 -1.01
N ASN A 274 11.07 -12.38 -2.14
CA ASN A 274 10.83 -13.81 -2.24
C ASN A 274 12.16 -14.59 -2.02
N LYS A 275 12.13 -15.56 -1.09
CA LYS A 275 13.28 -16.42 -0.81
C LYS A 275 13.73 -17.23 -2.05
N GLY A 276 12.78 -17.56 -2.93
CA GLY A 276 13.01 -18.24 -4.21
C GLY A 276 13.19 -17.28 -5.39
N ALA A 277 13.49 -16.00 -5.15
CA ALA A 277 13.67 -15.00 -6.22
C ALA A 277 14.74 -15.42 -7.22
N LYS A 278 14.44 -15.27 -8.50
CA LYS A 278 15.44 -15.47 -9.58
C LYS A 278 16.42 -14.29 -9.66
N ASN A 279 15.97 -13.12 -9.26
CA ASN A 279 16.72 -11.87 -9.31
C ASN A 279 16.86 -11.27 -7.89
N PRO A 280 17.54 -11.98 -6.95
CA PRO A 280 17.57 -11.59 -5.55
C PRO A 280 18.30 -10.27 -5.29
N ASN A 281 19.29 -9.89 -6.09
CA ASN A 281 19.98 -8.62 -5.93
C ASN A 281 19.14 -7.45 -6.43
N ALA A 282 18.41 -7.62 -7.54
CA ALA A 282 17.45 -6.62 -8.01
C ALA A 282 16.31 -6.42 -6.99
N ALA A 283 15.85 -7.50 -6.35
CA ALA A 283 14.84 -7.43 -5.29
C ALA A 283 15.34 -6.72 -4.02
N LYS A 284 16.59 -6.97 -3.59
CA LYS A 284 17.23 -6.24 -2.48
C LYS A 284 17.35 -4.74 -2.80
N LEU A 285 17.83 -4.44 -4.01
CA LEU A 285 17.99 -3.08 -4.48
C LEU A 285 16.64 -2.33 -4.53
N TRP A 286 15.58 -3.01 -4.96
CA TRP A 286 14.22 -2.47 -4.95
C TRP A 286 13.71 -2.23 -3.54
N LEU A 287 13.90 -3.18 -2.60
CA LEU A 287 13.49 -3.02 -1.21
C LEU A 287 14.18 -1.80 -0.59
N ASP A 288 15.51 -1.71 -0.69
CA ASP A 288 16.26 -0.58 -0.13
C ASP A 288 15.86 0.75 -0.79
N TYR A 289 15.64 0.75 -2.11
CA TYR A 289 15.11 1.92 -2.81
C TYR A 289 13.74 2.34 -2.27
N MET A 290 12.78 1.42 -2.15
CA MET A 290 11.43 1.71 -1.66
C MET A 290 11.41 2.28 -0.23
N LEU A 291 12.39 1.92 0.59
CA LEU A 291 12.55 2.39 1.97
C LEU A 291 13.43 3.65 2.07
N SER A 292 14.16 4.01 1.00
CA SER A 292 15.04 5.19 0.97
C SER A 292 14.27 6.50 1.11
N HIS A 293 14.94 7.53 1.63
CA HIS A 293 14.37 8.88 1.68
C HIS A 293 13.90 9.37 0.30
N ARG A 294 14.65 9.02 -0.78
CA ARG A 294 14.31 9.39 -2.17
C ARG A 294 12.96 8.81 -2.60
N ALA A 295 12.78 7.50 -2.50
CA ALA A 295 11.54 6.86 -2.90
C ALA A 295 10.37 7.25 -1.99
N GLN A 296 10.63 7.45 -0.70
CA GLN A 296 9.60 7.88 0.25
C GLN A 296 9.13 9.32 -0.03
N ASN A 297 9.99 10.20 -0.54
CA ASN A 297 9.54 11.50 -1.08
C ASN A 297 8.65 11.35 -2.32
N ILE A 298 8.97 10.41 -3.22
CA ILE A 298 8.11 10.11 -4.39
C ILE A 298 6.78 9.52 -3.92
N ILE A 299 6.81 8.61 -2.94
CA ILE A 299 5.59 8.04 -2.32
C ILE A 299 4.68 9.15 -1.80
N ALA A 300 5.22 10.11 -1.04
CA ALA A 300 4.44 11.19 -0.46
C ALA A 300 3.92 12.19 -1.50
N ASN A 301 4.77 12.58 -2.47
CA ASN A 301 4.53 13.77 -3.28
C ASN A 301 4.08 13.48 -4.71
N GLU A 302 4.42 12.31 -5.28
CA GLU A 302 4.04 11.93 -6.64
C GLU A 302 3.01 10.79 -6.65
N SER A 303 3.30 9.67 -6.00
CA SER A 303 2.39 8.53 -5.85
C SER A 303 1.18 8.86 -4.97
N LYS A 304 1.30 9.87 -4.09
CA LYS A 304 0.28 10.30 -3.12
C LYS A 304 -0.16 9.19 -2.16
N LEU A 305 0.69 8.19 -1.97
CA LEU A 305 0.62 7.24 -0.88
C LEU A 305 1.32 7.87 0.33
N PHE A 306 0.84 7.59 1.53
CA PHE A 306 1.45 8.20 2.73
C PHE A 306 2.82 7.57 3.02
N ALA A 307 3.86 8.40 3.10
CA ALA A 307 5.20 7.94 3.43
C ALA A 307 5.27 7.39 4.86
N ILE A 308 6.03 6.30 5.03
CA ILE A 308 6.25 5.69 6.35
C ILE A 308 7.38 6.35 7.13
N ARG A 309 8.33 6.97 6.42
CA ARG A 309 9.46 7.67 7.06
C ARG A 309 9.01 9.00 7.64
N GLU A 310 9.43 9.27 8.85
CA GLU A 310 9.09 10.52 9.57
C GLU A 310 9.93 11.72 9.09
N ASP A 311 11.07 11.48 8.43
CA ASP A 311 11.97 12.50 7.89
C ASP A 311 11.57 13.00 6.48
N VAL A 312 10.42 12.56 5.95
CA VAL A 312 9.86 12.98 4.67
C VAL A 312 8.85 14.10 4.87
N THR A 313 8.90 15.10 4.00
CA THR A 313 7.97 16.23 3.98
C THR A 313 7.03 16.17 2.78
N GLY A 314 5.81 16.68 2.94
CA GLY A 314 4.81 16.71 1.87
C GLY A 314 3.40 16.50 2.39
N GLU A 315 2.44 16.41 1.46
CA GLU A 315 1.02 16.30 1.80
C GLU A 315 0.63 14.93 2.36
N ALA A 316 1.19 13.86 1.80
CA ALA A 316 0.87 12.49 2.21
C ALA A 316 2.00 11.94 3.10
N THR A 317 2.00 12.37 4.36
CA THR A 317 2.98 11.96 5.38
C THR A 317 2.30 11.55 6.68
N SER A 318 3.01 10.79 7.51
CA SER A 318 2.55 10.45 8.85
C SER A 318 2.33 11.70 9.72
N ALA A 319 3.18 12.71 9.59
CA ALA A 319 3.08 13.96 10.32
C ALA A 319 1.79 14.73 10.00
N GLU A 320 1.42 14.84 8.73
CA GLU A 320 0.17 15.51 8.33
C GLU A 320 -1.07 14.73 8.76
N LEU A 321 -1.04 13.40 8.70
CA LEU A 321 -2.14 12.59 9.22
C LEU A 321 -2.29 12.77 10.74
N ILE A 322 -1.20 12.70 11.50
CA ILE A 322 -1.20 12.90 12.96
C ILE A 322 -1.73 14.29 13.33
N LYS A 323 -1.36 15.32 12.58
CA LYS A 323 -1.86 16.69 12.77
C LYS A 323 -3.38 16.78 12.55
N GLN A 324 -3.90 16.05 11.58
CA GLN A 324 -5.34 16.04 11.25
C GLN A 324 -6.17 15.26 12.26
N VAL A 325 -5.70 14.12 12.72
CA VAL A 325 -6.48 13.14 13.51
C VAL A 325 -6.15 13.20 15.01
N GLY A 326 -4.93 13.60 15.34
CA GLY A 326 -4.36 13.49 16.69
C GLY A 326 -3.56 12.18 16.87
N LYS A 327 -2.40 12.28 17.52
CA LYS A 327 -1.45 11.16 17.68
C LYS A 327 -2.09 9.94 18.34
N ASP A 328 -2.88 10.15 19.38
CA ASP A 328 -3.48 9.05 20.16
C ASP A 328 -4.61 8.32 19.41
N ASN A 329 -5.17 8.96 18.39
CA ASN A 329 -6.25 8.40 17.57
C ASN A 329 -5.74 7.65 16.35
N VAL A 330 -4.48 7.86 15.95
CA VAL A 330 -3.85 7.11 14.87
C VAL A 330 -3.44 5.74 15.38
N LYS A 331 -3.92 4.67 14.72
CA LYS A 331 -3.70 3.27 15.10
C LYS A 331 -2.98 2.52 13.97
N PRO A 332 -1.63 2.58 13.93
CA PRO A 332 -0.86 1.80 12.98
C PRO A 332 -1.08 0.29 13.20
N VAL A 333 -1.38 -0.40 12.13
CA VAL A 333 -1.47 -1.86 12.11
C VAL A 333 -0.04 -2.42 12.04
N PRO A 334 0.45 -3.13 13.07
CA PRO A 334 1.84 -3.54 13.10
C PRO A 334 2.13 -4.68 12.11
N VAL A 335 3.29 -4.63 11.49
CA VAL A 335 3.82 -5.76 10.68
C VAL A 335 4.29 -6.85 11.65
N HIS A 336 3.37 -7.72 12.02
CA HIS A 336 3.57 -8.71 13.09
C HIS A 336 2.69 -9.95 12.89
N PRO A 337 3.13 -11.16 13.30
CA PRO A 337 2.35 -12.40 13.17
C PRO A 337 0.95 -12.36 13.82
N SER A 338 0.71 -11.47 14.78
CA SER A 338 -0.63 -11.28 15.34
C SER A 338 -1.70 -10.92 14.30
N LEU A 339 -1.32 -10.41 13.13
CA LEU A 339 -2.24 -10.17 12.02
C LEU A 339 -2.89 -11.45 11.49
N MET A 340 -2.22 -12.58 11.63
CA MET A 340 -2.72 -13.88 11.16
C MET A 340 -3.83 -14.47 12.06
N GLU A 341 -4.14 -13.86 13.19
CA GLU A 341 -5.12 -14.37 14.13
C GLU A 341 -6.47 -14.72 13.48
N TYR A 342 -6.97 -13.82 12.63
CA TYR A 342 -8.22 -14.03 11.90
C TYR A 342 -8.06 -14.90 10.64
N LEU A 343 -6.84 -15.25 10.25
CA LEU A 343 -6.58 -16.22 9.17
C LEU A 343 -6.59 -17.67 9.65
N ALA A 344 -6.53 -17.92 10.97
CA ALA A 344 -6.69 -19.27 11.53
C ALA A 344 -8.05 -19.85 11.10
N PRO A 345 -8.12 -21.09 10.56
CA PRO A 345 -9.31 -21.61 9.88
C PRO A 345 -10.61 -21.47 10.68
N ALA A 346 -10.60 -21.88 11.95
CA ALA A 346 -11.80 -21.81 12.81
C ALA A 346 -12.22 -20.35 13.06
N LYS A 347 -11.28 -19.46 13.34
CA LYS A 347 -11.56 -18.04 13.60
C LYS A 347 -12.03 -17.32 12.34
N ARG A 348 -11.39 -17.60 11.19
CA ARG A 348 -11.81 -17.09 9.89
C ARG A 348 -13.25 -17.51 9.55
N MET A 349 -13.57 -18.80 9.71
CA MET A 349 -14.93 -19.29 9.46
C MET A 349 -15.96 -18.62 10.38
N ALA A 350 -15.66 -18.50 11.67
CA ALA A 350 -16.55 -17.84 12.63
C ALA A 350 -16.77 -16.36 12.27
N PHE A 351 -15.71 -15.64 11.91
CA PHE A 351 -15.76 -14.24 11.52
C PHE A 351 -16.57 -14.02 10.23
N LEU A 352 -16.34 -14.83 9.21
CA LEU A 352 -17.11 -14.78 7.96
C LEU A 352 -18.58 -15.17 8.16
N LYS A 353 -18.86 -16.13 9.05
CA LYS A 353 -20.23 -16.49 9.42
C LYS A 353 -20.93 -15.31 10.10
N GLN A 354 -20.29 -14.70 11.12
CA GLN A 354 -20.82 -13.52 11.79
C GLN A 354 -21.11 -12.38 10.80
N TRP A 355 -20.17 -12.12 9.89
CA TRP A 355 -20.36 -11.13 8.81
C TRP A 355 -21.60 -11.43 7.96
N LYS A 356 -21.74 -12.66 7.48
CA LYS A 356 -22.87 -13.07 6.64
C LYS A 356 -24.21 -12.96 7.35
N GLU A 357 -24.26 -13.34 8.63
CA GLU A 357 -25.49 -13.31 9.41
C GLU A 357 -25.94 -11.91 9.80
N THR A 358 -24.99 -10.98 9.97
CA THR A 358 -25.29 -9.62 10.45
C THR A 358 -25.21 -8.55 9.37
N ALA A 359 -24.14 -8.49 8.61
CA ALA A 359 -23.85 -7.43 7.64
C ALA A 359 -24.04 -7.85 6.20
N GLY A 360 -23.69 -9.08 5.85
CA GLY A 360 -23.65 -9.60 4.48
C GLY A 360 -24.97 -10.19 3.97
N LYS A 361 -26.10 -9.90 4.61
CA LYS A 361 -27.39 -10.39 4.15
C LYS A 361 -27.70 -9.86 2.75
N LYS A 362 -27.96 -10.80 1.84
CA LYS A 362 -28.36 -10.57 0.45
C LYS A 362 -29.60 -9.73 0.30
#